data_37fc91552379911a05e83da1ecaa2787
#
_entry.id   37fc91552379911a05e83da1ecaa2787
#
_cell.length_a   1.000
_cell.length_b   1.000
_cell.length_c   1.000
_cell.angle_alpha   90.00
_cell.angle_beta   90.00
_cell.angle_gamma   90.00
#
_symmetry.space_group_name_H-M   'P 1'
#
loop_
_entity.id
_entity.type
_entity.pdbx_description
1 polymer ?
#
loop_
_entity_poly.entity_id
_entity_poly.type
_entity_poly.pdbx_seq_one_letter_code
_entity_poly.pdbx_strand_id
1 'polypeptide(L)'
;MYDLNKTVFCFEGAVSELHIDQLCSHFWMALFEGRKKWTFFDPRITNRLRPRYLDSFDPVFDIDLTEAITKEATSIKMLRPYSLVLEPGQVLFVPAGSPHRVENLENSVAVSGNFVNDSNADDAAQHLIRNALLDHRAGDLLREWLHRGLIK
;
A
#
# COMPACT_ATOMS: atom_id res chain seq x y z
N MET A 1 13.17 8.92 -10.90
CA MET A 1 12.57 7.72 -10.29
C MET A 1 13.08 7.61 -8.86
N TYR A 2 12.19 7.60 -7.89
CA TYR A 2 12.49 7.36 -6.48
C TYR A 2 12.10 5.93 -6.16
N ASP A 3 13.03 5.13 -5.69
CA ASP A 3 12.88 3.68 -5.53
C ASP A 3 13.40 3.24 -4.17
N LEU A 4 12.61 2.50 -3.44
CA LEU A 4 12.90 1.96 -2.11
C LEU A 4 12.75 0.43 -2.14
N ASN A 5 13.79 -0.25 -2.61
CA ASN A 5 13.81 -1.70 -2.62
C ASN A 5 14.24 -2.27 -1.26
N LYS A 6 13.56 -3.32 -0.83
CA LYS A 6 13.87 -4.03 0.43
C LYS A 6 13.64 -5.53 0.29
N THR A 7 14.47 -6.30 0.98
CA THR A 7 14.22 -7.72 1.21
C THR A 7 13.26 -7.85 2.40
N VAL A 8 12.25 -8.69 2.25
CA VAL A 8 11.17 -8.87 3.22
C VAL A 8 11.11 -10.32 3.64
N PHE A 9 11.22 -10.55 4.95
CA PHE A 9 11.00 -11.84 5.59
C PHE A 9 9.73 -11.74 6.43
N CYS A 10 8.77 -12.63 6.20
CA CYS A 10 7.53 -12.64 6.95
C CYS A 10 7.23 -14.03 7.49
N PHE A 11 6.66 -14.07 8.69
CA PHE A 11 6.19 -15.30 9.31
C PHE A 11 4.77 -15.63 8.85
N GLU A 12 4.47 -16.93 8.80
CA GLU A 12 3.11 -17.44 8.62
C GLU A 12 2.14 -16.77 9.61
N GLY A 13 0.96 -16.41 9.14
CA GLY A 13 -0.07 -15.72 9.93
C GLY A 13 0.15 -14.23 10.15
N ALA A 14 1.33 -13.67 9.79
CA ALA A 14 1.52 -12.23 9.85
C ALA A 14 0.65 -11.52 8.80
N VAL A 15 0.05 -10.41 9.22
CA VAL A 15 -0.89 -9.63 8.41
C VAL A 15 -0.43 -8.18 8.30
N SER A 16 -0.42 -7.66 7.08
CA SER A 16 -0.45 -6.22 6.83
C SER A 16 -1.90 -5.83 6.63
N GLU A 17 -2.46 -5.10 7.60
CA GLU A 17 -3.86 -4.70 7.59
C GLU A 17 -4.18 -3.79 6.39
N LEU A 18 -5.46 -3.53 6.17
CA LEU A 18 -5.91 -2.71 5.04
C LEU A 18 -5.21 -1.34 5.06
N HIS A 19 -4.51 -1.03 4.00
CA HIS A 19 -3.78 0.22 3.82
C HIS A 19 -3.70 0.62 2.34
N ILE A 20 -3.23 1.82 2.12
CA ILE A 20 -2.76 2.33 0.83
C ILE A 20 -1.29 2.65 1.02
N ASP A 21 -0.45 2.34 0.03
CA ASP A 21 0.97 2.67 0.09
C ASP A 21 1.21 4.17 0.22
N GLN A 22 2.19 4.53 1.05
CA GLN A 22 2.54 5.92 1.35
C GLN A 22 2.96 6.69 0.09
N LEU A 23 2.83 8.01 0.15
CA LEU A 23 3.24 8.93 -0.91
C LEU A 23 2.57 8.66 -2.26
N CYS A 24 1.37 8.09 -2.28
CA CYS A 24 0.73 7.67 -3.54
C CYS A 24 1.71 6.90 -4.45
N SER A 25 2.60 6.11 -3.87
CA SER A 25 3.59 5.33 -4.60
C SER A 25 2.97 4.10 -5.26
N HIS A 26 3.55 3.69 -6.38
CA HIS A 26 3.38 2.34 -6.86
C HIS A 26 4.19 1.37 -6.00
N PHE A 27 3.76 0.12 -5.95
CA PHE A 27 4.46 -0.95 -5.26
C PHE A 27 4.63 -2.16 -6.17
N TRP A 28 5.71 -2.89 -5.97
CA TRP A 28 5.90 -4.21 -6.57
C TRP A 28 6.51 -5.19 -5.56
N MET A 29 6.23 -6.48 -5.75
CA MET A 29 6.81 -7.56 -4.95
C MET A 29 7.10 -8.76 -5.83
N ALA A 30 8.33 -9.27 -5.75
CA ALA A 30 8.73 -10.57 -6.28
C ALA A 30 8.82 -11.57 -5.13
N LEU A 31 8.05 -12.64 -5.18
CA LEU A 31 8.02 -13.68 -4.15
C LEU A 31 8.95 -14.84 -4.53
N PHE A 32 9.86 -15.21 -3.63
CA PHE A 32 10.81 -16.30 -3.82
C PHE A 32 10.40 -17.56 -3.06
N GLU A 33 9.85 -17.42 -1.85
CA GLU A 33 9.42 -18.53 -1.00
C GLU A 33 8.12 -18.20 -0.28
N GLY A 34 7.35 -19.22 0.05
CA GLY A 34 6.08 -19.12 0.76
C GLY A 34 4.92 -18.67 -0.14
N ARG A 35 3.79 -18.35 0.47
CA ARG A 35 2.58 -17.85 -0.23
C ARG A 35 1.97 -16.69 0.50
N LYS A 36 1.48 -15.70 -0.25
CA LYS A 36 0.83 -14.51 0.30
C LYS A 36 -0.55 -14.31 -0.34
N LYS A 37 -1.57 -14.19 0.49
CA LYS A 37 -2.91 -13.82 0.04
C LYS A 37 -3.06 -12.30 0.06
N TRP A 38 -3.41 -11.76 -1.08
CA TRP A 38 -3.69 -10.34 -1.27
C TRP A 38 -5.18 -10.13 -1.44
N THR A 39 -5.72 -9.13 -0.77
CA THR A 39 -7.12 -8.71 -0.93
C THR A 39 -7.13 -7.23 -1.29
N PHE A 40 -7.73 -6.91 -2.41
CA PHE A 40 -7.78 -5.57 -3.00
C PHE A 40 -9.20 -5.02 -3.03
N PHE A 41 -9.29 -3.70 -2.99
CA PHE A 41 -10.51 -2.96 -3.22
C PHE A 41 -10.31 -1.96 -4.35
N ASP A 42 -11.38 -1.65 -5.08
CA ASP A 42 -11.36 -0.62 -6.11
C ASP A 42 -11.02 0.75 -5.48
N PRO A 43 -10.00 1.47 -5.94
CA PRO A 43 -9.65 2.79 -5.41
C PRO A 43 -10.83 3.78 -5.38
N ARG A 44 -11.77 3.64 -6.34
CA ARG A 44 -12.96 4.52 -6.43
C ARG A 44 -13.91 4.39 -5.24
N ILE A 45 -13.81 3.32 -4.47
CA ILE A 45 -14.64 3.10 -3.28
C ILE A 45 -13.90 3.35 -1.97
N THR A 46 -12.69 3.91 -1.99
CA THR A 46 -11.89 4.16 -0.80
C THR A 46 -12.69 4.86 0.31
N ASN A 47 -13.52 5.85 -0.03
CA ASN A 47 -14.38 6.54 0.95
C ASN A 47 -15.39 5.62 1.64
N ARG A 48 -15.79 4.51 1.01
CA ARG A 48 -16.71 3.53 1.61
C ARG A 48 -15.99 2.60 2.59
N LEU A 49 -14.66 2.53 2.53
CA LEU A 49 -13.80 1.81 3.46
C LEU A 49 -13.58 2.59 4.78
N ARG A 50 -14.22 3.74 4.94
CA ARG A 50 -14.17 4.61 6.14
C ARG A 50 -12.73 4.97 6.52
N PRO A 51 -11.98 5.64 5.62
CA PRO A 51 -10.65 6.10 5.95
C PRO A 51 -10.70 7.13 7.08
N ARG A 52 -9.76 7.02 8.01
CA ARG A 52 -9.49 8.03 9.04
C ARG A 52 -8.07 8.56 8.85
N TYR A 53 -7.89 9.83 9.05
CA TYR A 53 -6.62 10.53 8.97
C TYR A 53 -6.29 11.01 10.39
N LEU A 54 -5.33 10.36 11.05
CA LEU A 54 -4.97 10.64 12.43
C LEU A 54 -3.80 11.63 12.49
N ASP A 55 -2.60 11.13 12.29
CA ASP A 55 -1.36 11.89 12.44
C ASP A 55 -0.63 12.13 11.10
N SER A 56 -1.23 11.69 10.02
CA SER A 56 -0.70 11.85 8.66
C SER A 56 -1.85 11.95 7.65
N PHE A 57 -1.52 12.29 6.41
CA PHE A 57 -2.48 12.24 5.30
C PHE A 57 -2.59 10.83 4.68
N ASP A 58 -1.89 9.82 5.24
CA ASP A 58 -2.09 8.43 4.87
C ASP A 58 -3.31 7.88 5.62
N PRO A 59 -4.27 7.25 4.93
CA PRO A 59 -5.48 6.78 5.57
C PRO A 59 -5.22 5.54 6.42
N VAL A 60 -5.79 5.53 7.62
CA VAL A 60 -5.97 4.34 8.44
C VAL A 60 -7.41 3.85 8.27
N PHE A 61 -7.60 2.58 8.02
CA PHE A 61 -8.91 1.99 7.84
C PHE A 61 -9.38 1.27 9.10
N ASP A 62 -10.53 1.67 9.62
CA ASP A 62 -11.12 1.13 10.85
C ASP A 62 -12.07 -0.03 10.54
N ILE A 63 -11.61 -0.96 9.71
CA ILE A 63 -12.38 -2.13 9.29
C ILE A 63 -11.58 -3.38 9.67
N ASP A 64 -12.11 -4.17 10.60
CA ASP A 64 -11.61 -5.52 10.80
C ASP A 64 -12.06 -6.41 9.64
N LEU A 65 -11.20 -6.48 8.61
CA LEU A 65 -11.46 -7.33 7.45
C LEU A 65 -11.43 -8.81 7.81
N THR A 66 -10.68 -9.22 8.81
CA THR A 66 -10.62 -10.62 9.26
C THR A 66 -11.98 -11.06 9.77
N GLU A 67 -12.56 -10.29 10.69
CA GLU A 67 -13.90 -10.54 11.19
C GLU A 67 -14.97 -10.42 10.10
N ALA A 68 -14.88 -9.38 9.28
CA ALA A 68 -15.86 -9.10 8.24
C ALA A 68 -15.85 -10.15 7.11
N ILE A 69 -14.68 -10.65 6.74
CA ILE A 69 -14.54 -11.72 5.74
C ILE A 69 -14.99 -13.05 6.35
N THR A 70 -14.59 -13.37 7.58
CA THR A 70 -14.92 -14.62 8.26
C THR A 70 -16.44 -14.72 8.51
N LYS A 71 -17.09 -13.63 8.90
CA LYS A 71 -18.54 -13.56 9.13
C LYS A 71 -19.35 -13.37 7.83
N GLU A 72 -18.69 -13.37 6.67
CA GLU A 72 -19.35 -13.13 5.39
C GLU A 72 -20.25 -11.87 5.39
N ALA A 73 -19.80 -10.83 6.09
CA ALA A 73 -20.60 -9.63 6.27
C ALA A 73 -21.06 -9.05 4.94
N THR A 74 -22.36 -8.88 4.79
CA THR A 74 -22.99 -8.37 3.55
C THR A 74 -22.38 -7.02 3.14
N SER A 75 -21.98 -6.20 4.12
CA SER A 75 -21.32 -4.91 3.87
C SER A 75 -20.01 -5.06 3.08
N ILE A 76 -19.19 -6.08 3.39
CA ILE A 76 -17.92 -6.32 2.69
C ILE A 76 -18.18 -6.91 1.29
N LYS A 77 -19.13 -7.84 1.17
CA LYS A 77 -19.53 -8.39 -0.15
C LYS A 77 -19.99 -7.28 -1.11
N MET A 78 -20.68 -6.27 -0.60
CA MET A 78 -21.10 -5.11 -1.40
C MET A 78 -19.94 -4.24 -1.88
N LEU A 79 -18.79 -4.29 -1.22
CA LEU A 79 -17.56 -3.58 -1.64
C LEU A 79 -16.81 -4.33 -2.74
N ARG A 80 -17.20 -5.56 -3.07
CA ARG A 80 -16.64 -6.41 -4.13
C ARG A 80 -15.12 -6.52 -4.07
N PRO A 81 -14.53 -6.95 -2.93
CA PRO A 81 -13.10 -7.21 -2.90
C PRO A 81 -12.74 -8.32 -3.88
N TYR A 82 -11.55 -8.24 -4.45
CA TYR A 82 -10.97 -9.37 -5.18
C TYR A 82 -9.69 -9.82 -4.49
N SER A 83 -9.42 -11.12 -4.53
CA SER A 83 -8.25 -11.69 -3.88
C SER A 83 -7.47 -12.56 -4.85
N LEU A 84 -6.17 -12.60 -4.64
CA LEU A 84 -5.25 -13.53 -5.30
C LEU A 84 -4.29 -14.12 -4.28
N VAL A 85 -3.71 -15.24 -4.60
CA VAL A 85 -2.55 -15.80 -3.89
C VAL A 85 -1.33 -15.59 -4.78
N LEU A 86 -0.32 -14.92 -4.23
CA LEU A 86 0.97 -14.75 -4.87
C LEU A 86 1.82 -15.97 -4.53
N GLU A 87 2.31 -16.65 -5.56
CA GLU A 87 3.11 -17.88 -5.49
C GLU A 87 4.60 -17.58 -5.77
N PRO A 88 5.53 -18.43 -5.32
CA PRO A 88 6.96 -18.30 -5.63
C PRO A 88 7.22 -18.18 -7.13
N GLY A 89 8.12 -17.26 -7.49
CA GLY A 89 8.47 -16.95 -8.89
C GLY A 89 7.53 -15.94 -9.57
N GLN A 90 6.47 -15.52 -8.91
CA GLN A 90 5.56 -14.49 -9.44
C GLN A 90 5.96 -13.10 -8.97
N VAL A 91 5.60 -12.10 -9.78
CA VAL A 91 5.72 -10.67 -9.45
C VAL A 91 4.34 -10.06 -9.44
N LEU A 92 4.04 -9.35 -8.36
CA LEU A 92 2.82 -8.55 -8.22
C LEU A 92 3.16 -7.07 -8.39
N PHE A 93 2.33 -6.36 -9.14
CA PHE A 93 2.33 -4.90 -9.22
C PHE A 93 1.06 -4.35 -8.58
N VAL A 94 1.21 -3.36 -7.71
CA VAL A 94 0.11 -2.64 -7.04
C VAL A 94 0.14 -1.18 -7.50
N PRO A 95 -0.85 -0.72 -8.24
CA PRO A 95 -0.95 0.68 -8.64
C PRO A 95 -1.09 1.60 -7.43
N ALA A 96 -0.56 2.82 -7.54
CA ALA A 96 -0.74 3.89 -6.56
C ALA A 96 -2.22 4.05 -6.17
N GLY A 97 -2.46 4.32 -4.88
CA GLY A 97 -3.80 4.56 -4.37
C GLY A 97 -4.71 3.34 -4.21
N SER A 98 -4.19 2.12 -4.45
CA SER A 98 -4.97 0.87 -4.35
C SER A 98 -5.07 0.39 -2.90
N PRO A 99 -6.26 0.39 -2.26
CA PRO A 99 -6.42 -0.17 -0.92
C PRO A 99 -6.24 -1.69 -0.96
N HIS A 100 -5.36 -2.21 -0.10
CA HIS A 100 -5.08 -3.64 -0.05
C HIS A 100 -4.70 -4.13 1.35
N ARG A 101 -4.89 -5.45 1.56
CA ARG A 101 -4.50 -6.22 2.75
C ARG A 101 -3.68 -7.41 2.30
N VAL A 102 -2.67 -7.75 3.08
CA VAL A 102 -1.79 -8.90 2.79
C VAL A 102 -1.75 -9.83 3.99
N GLU A 103 -1.92 -11.13 3.75
CA GLU A 103 -1.82 -12.19 4.73
C GLU A 103 -0.77 -13.21 4.28
N ASN A 104 0.18 -13.52 5.16
CA ASN A 104 1.19 -14.52 4.90
C ASN A 104 0.62 -15.90 5.22
N LEU A 105 0.37 -16.70 4.19
CA LEU A 105 -0.15 -18.06 4.34
C LEU A 105 0.93 -19.04 4.79
N GLU A 106 2.20 -18.69 4.56
CA GLU A 106 3.39 -19.45 4.91
C GLU A 106 4.52 -18.49 5.26
N ASN A 107 5.57 -18.99 5.93
CA ASN A 107 6.82 -18.24 6.04
C ASN A 107 7.31 -17.86 4.64
N SER A 108 7.68 -16.62 4.44
CA SER A 108 7.91 -16.12 3.09
C SER A 108 9.15 -15.23 2.98
N VAL A 109 9.79 -15.32 1.81
CA VAL A 109 10.91 -14.48 1.39
C VAL A 109 10.53 -13.76 0.11
N ALA A 110 10.64 -12.43 0.11
CA ALA A 110 10.33 -11.59 -1.03
C ALA A 110 11.31 -10.43 -1.17
N VAL A 111 11.37 -9.85 -2.36
CA VAL A 111 11.92 -8.51 -2.59
C VAL A 111 10.79 -7.62 -3.05
N SER A 112 10.70 -6.44 -2.49
CA SER A 112 9.66 -5.47 -2.83
C SER A 112 10.21 -4.05 -2.86
N GLY A 113 9.50 -3.16 -3.53
CA GLY A 113 9.85 -1.76 -3.56
C GLY A 113 8.64 -0.88 -3.84
N ASN A 114 8.69 0.33 -3.26
CA ASN A 114 7.80 1.41 -3.63
C ASN A 114 8.53 2.33 -4.60
N PHE A 115 7.83 2.87 -5.60
CA PHE A 115 8.43 3.79 -6.55
C PHE A 115 7.44 4.85 -7.03
N VAL A 116 8.00 5.97 -7.47
CA VAL A 116 7.29 7.06 -8.11
C VAL A 116 7.88 7.26 -9.51
N ASN A 117 7.02 7.40 -10.50
CA ASN A 117 7.38 7.69 -11.88
C ASN A 117 6.47 8.79 -12.44
N ASP A 118 6.58 9.09 -13.72
CA ASP A 118 5.83 10.18 -14.36
C ASP A 118 4.30 10.02 -14.25
N SER A 119 3.81 8.79 -14.08
CA SER A 119 2.35 8.54 -14.01
C SER A 119 1.72 8.89 -12.66
N ASN A 120 2.50 8.99 -11.58
CA ASN A 120 2.03 9.30 -10.23
C ASN A 120 2.85 10.40 -9.51
N ALA A 121 3.78 11.05 -10.24
CA ALA A 121 4.67 12.07 -9.65
C ALA A 121 3.91 13.26 -9.08
N ASP A 122 2.89 13.76 -9.76
CA ASP A 122 2.11 14.91 -9.31
C ASP A 122 1.30 14.58 -8.04
N ASP A 123 0.67 13.40 -7.99
CA ASP A 123 -0.06 12.94 -6.81
C ASP A 123 0.88 12.71 -5.62
N ALA A 124 2.03 12.10 -5.87
CA ALA A 124 3.07 11.89 -4.85
C ALA A 124 3.61 13.21 -4.31
N ALA A 125 3.86 14.19 -5.20
CA ALA A 125 4.30 15.54 -4.80
C ALA A 125 3.27 16.25 -3.93
N GLN A 126 2.00 16.24 -4.33
CA GLN A 126 0.93 16.84 -3.55
C GLN A 126 0.77 16.17 -2.18
N HIS A 127 0.87 14.84 -2.13
CA HIS A 127 0.82 14.09 -0.88
C HIS A 127 2.00 14.46 0.04
N LEU A 128 3.20 14.55 -0.53
CA LEU A 128 4.41 14.95 0.19
C LEU A 128 4.31 16.39 0.73
N ILE A 129 3.80 17.32 -0.07
CA ILE A 129 3.56 18.72 0.36
C ILE A 129 2.60 18.77 1.56
N ARG A 130 1.52 18.01 1.54
CA ARG A 130 0.57 17.95 2.66
C ARG A 130 1.20 17.36 3.90
N ASN A 131 1.92 16.23 3.77
CA ASN A 131 2.59 15.57 4.89
C ASN A 131 3.70 16.44 5.50
N ALA A 132 4.39 17.26 4.71
CA ALA A 132 5.41 18.20 5.19
C ALA A 132 4.89 19.24 6.20
N LEU A 133 3.57 19.45 6.25
CA LEU A 133 2.93 20.31 7.26
C LEU A 133 2.89 19.67 8.65
N LEU A 134 2.98 18.34 8.72
CA LEU A 134 2.83 17.57 9.96
C LEU A 134 4.11 16.82 10.34
N ASP A 135 4.93 16.45 9.36
CA ASP A 135 6.17 15.67 9.56
C ASP A 135 7.36 16.35 8.89
N HIS A 136 8.37 16.70 9.70
CA HIS A 136 9.61 17.35 9.24
C HIS A 136 10.39 16.46 8.24
N ARG A 137 10.32 15.12 8.37
CA ARG A 137 10.99 14.19 7.44
C ARG A 137 10.37 14.26 6.05
N ALA A 138 9.06 14.42 5.98
CA ALA A 138 8.38 14.67 4.71
C ALA A 138 8.81 16.02 4.11
N GLY A 139 9.03 17.03 4.96
CA GLY A 139 9.58 18.33 4.53
C GLY A 139 11.01 18.22 4.00
N ASP A 140 11.86 17.40 4.62
CA ASP A 140 13.22 17.15 4.15
C ASP A 140 13.22 16.44 2.79
N LEU A 141 12.39 15.42 2.65
CA LEU A 141 12.23 14.68 1.40
C LEU A 141 11.69 15.57 0.28
N LEU A 142 10.72 16.45 0.59
CA LEU A 142 10.19 17.42 -0.37
C LEU A 142 11.29 18.36 -0.88
N ARG A 143 12.13 18.90 0.01
CA ARG A 143 13.28 19.74 -0.36
C ARG A 143 14.28 18.99 -1.25
N GLU A 144 14.54 17.73 -0.94
CA GLU A 144 15.40 16.88 -1.75
C GLU A 144 14.84 16.68 -3.16
N TRP A 145 13.53 16.38 -3.28
CA TRP A 145 12.89 16.19 -4.58
C TRP A 145 12.90 17.47 -5.43
N LEU A 146 12.62 18.62 -4.82
CA LEU A 146 12.73 19.92 -5.49
C LEU A 146 14.17 20.20 -5.96
N HIS A 147 15.16 19.95 -5.10
CA HIS A 147 16.58 20.18 -5.43
C HIS A 147 17.06 19.28 -6.57
N ARG A 148 16.55 18.05 -6.65
CA ARG A 148 16.88 17.10 -7.74
C ARG A 148 16.04 17.32 -9.00
N GLY A 149 15.11 18.24 -9.00
CA GLY A 149 14.20 18.47 -10.14
C GLY A 149 13.24 17.31 -10.42
N LEU A 150 12.96 16.49 -9.42
CA LEU A 150 12.01 15.37 -9.53
C LEU A 150 10.55 15.84 -9.54
N ILE A 151 10.30 17.01 -8.97
CA ILE A 151 9.02 17.73 -8.98
C ILE A 151 9.30 19.21 -9.25
N LYS A 152 8.28 19.94 -9.70
CA LYS A 152 8.35 21.37 -10.05
C LYS A 152 7.51 22.21 -9.10
#